data_9350bfb9dcac7fd5fd59e16350f3aeb2
#
_entry.id   9350bfb9dcac7fd5fd59e16350f3aeb2
#
_cell.length_a   1.000
_cell.length_b   1.000
_cell.length_c   1.000
_cell.angle_alpha   90.00
_cell.angle_beta   90.00
_cell.angle_gamma   90.00
#
_symmetry.space_group_name_H-M   'P 1'
#
loop_
_entity.id
_entity.type
_entity.pdbx_description
1 polymer ?
#
loop_
_entity_poly.entity_id
_entity_poly.type
_entity_poly.pdbx_seq_one_letter_code
_entity_poly.pdbx_strand_id
1 'polypeptide(L)'
;LALATARIGNAQTNLAAARARVDALEGAALPQAAEALRLANLAYRAGRLTLLELLDAQQALAAAQAELIDARAALAEAAATLVRAAAQ
;
A
#
# COMPACT_ATOMS: atom_id res chain seq x y z
N LEU A 1 -15.23 -21.25 23.38
CA LEU A 1 -16.16 -20.14 23.08
C LEU A 1 -15.47 -18.79 23.16
N ALA A 2 -14.90 -18.42 24.30
CA ALA A 2 -14.20 -17.14 24.45
C ALA A 2 -13.00 -17.04 23.52
N LEU A 3 -12.23 -18.12 23.34
CA LEU A 3 -11.07 -18.14 22.46
C LEU A 3 -11.49 -18.01 21.00
N ALA A 4 -12.55 -18.67 20.57
CA ALA A 4 -13.05 -18.57 19.20
C ALA A 4 -13.52 -17.14 18.89
N THR A 5 -14.25 -16.52 19.82
CA THR A 5 -14.69 -15.13 19.70
C THR A 5 -13.51 -14.17 19.60
N ALA A 6 -12.47 -14.38 20.42
CA ALA A 6 -11.25 -13.56 20.39
C ALA A 6 -10.51 -13.69 19.04
N ARG A 7 -10.43 -14.91 18.50
CA ARG A 7 -9.78 -15.14 17.19
C ARG A 7 -10.50 -14.43 16.05
N ILE A 8 -11.84 -14.50 16.04
CA ILE A 8 -12.64 -13.80 15.03
C ILE A 8 -12.48 -12.29 15.19
N GLY A 9 -12.53 -11.76 16.41
CA GLY A 9 -12.33 -10.35 16.68
C GLY A 9 -10.96 -9.85 16.22
N ASN A 10 -9.90 -10.62 16.50
CA ASN A 10 -8.55 -10.29 16.05
C ASN A 10 -8.45 -10.33 14.52
N ALA A 11 -9.05 -11.34 13.88
CA ALA A 11 -9.05 -11.46 12.44
C ALA A 11 -9.78 -10.29 11.76
N GLN A 12 -10.90 -9.86 12.34
CA GLN A 12 -11.65 -8.70 11.85
C GLN A 12 -10.83 -7.41 11.98
N THR A 13 -10.14 -7.21 13.10
CA THR A 13 -9.27 -6.05 13.32
C THR A 13 -8.11 -6.04 12.32
N ASN A 14 -7.49 -7.19 12.10
CA ASN A 14 -6.38 -7.31 11.14
C ASN A 14 -6.85 -7.06 9.71
N LEU A 15 -8.04 -7.53 9.36
CA LEU A 15 -8.62 -7.28 8.05
C LEU A 15 -8.88 -5.78 7.83
N ALA A 16 -9.45 -5.10 8.82
CA ALA A 16 -9.71 -3.67 8.74
C ALA A 16 -8.42 -2.88 8.60
N ALA A 17 -7.37 -3.23 9.34
CA ALA A 17 -6.07 -2.58 9.24
C ALA A 17 -5.43 -2.81 7.87
N ALA A 18 -5.51 -4.03 7.34
CA ALA A 18 -4.98 -4.36 6.01
C ALA A 18 -5.70 -3.58 4.91
N ARG A 19 -7.03 -3.47 5.00
CA ARG A 19 -7.83 -2.69 4.06
C ARG A 19 -7.48 -1.21 4.12
N ALA A 20 -7.33 -0.65 5.32
CA ALA A 20 -6.96 0.75 5.50
C ALA A 20 -5.59 1.05 4.87
N ARG A 21 -4.65 0.11 4.98
CA ARG A 21 -3.33 0.26 4.35
C ARG A 21 -3.42 0.28 2.83
N VAL A 22 -4.20 -0.62 2.24
CA VAL A 22 -4.43 -0.62 0.78
C VAL A 22 -5.06 0.69 0.34
N ASP A 23 -6.10 1.13 1.04
CA ASP A 23 -6.81 2.38 0.70
C ASP A 23 -5.87 3.59 0.77
N ALA A 24 -5.02 3.67 1.78
CA ALA A 24 -4.04 4.76 1.92
C ALA A 24 -3.01 4.76 0.78
N LEU A 25 -2.54 3.58 0.37
CA LEU A 25 -1.59 3.45 -0.72
C LEU A 25 -2.22 3.77 -2.08
N GLU A 26 -3.40 3.23 -2.36
CA GLU A 26 -4.11 3.47 -3.61
C GLU A 26 -4.64 4.90 -3.73
N GLY A 27 -5.18 5.44 -2.64
CA GLY A 27 -5.85 6.73 -2.64
C GLY A 27 -4.94 7.93 -2.47
N ALA A 28 -3.75 7.74 -1.91
CA ALA A 28 -2.84 8.86 -1.62
C ALA A 28 -1.40 8.59 -2.04
N ALA A 29 -0.73 7.60 -1.45
CA ALA A 29 0.71 7.43 -1.62
C ALA A 29 1.11 7.18 -3.08
N LEU A 30 0.40 6.28 -3.78
CA LEU A 30 0.71 5.96 -5.18
C LEU A 30 0.41 7.14 -6.12
N PRO A 31 -0.79 7.77 -6.07
CA PRO A 31 -1.05 8.94 -6.90
C PRO A 31 -0.10 10.11 -6.63
N GLN A 32 0.28 10.35 -5.37
CA GLN A 32 1.21 11.41 -5.03
C GLN A 32 2.60 11.14 -5.59
N ALA A 33 3.09 9.91 -5.50
CA ALA A 33 4.38 9.53 -6.07
C ALA A 33 4.37 9.64 -7.60
N ALA A 34 3.28 9.25 -8.25
CA ALA A 34 3.12 9.37 -9.71
C ALA A 34 3.12 10.83 -10.14
N GLU A 35 2.41 11.70 -9.42
CA GLU A 35 2.38 13.14 -9.73
C GLU A 35 3.74 13.78 -9.48
N ALA A 36 4.43 13.40 -8.41
CA ALA A 36 5.77 13.89 -8.14
C ALA A 36 6.74 13.52 -9.28
N LEU A 37 6.65 12.30 -9.81
CA LEU A 37 7.46 11.89 -10.95
C LEU A 37 7.11 12.69 -12.21
N ARG A 38 5.82 12.92 -12.46
CA ARG A 38 5.40 13.73 -13.60
C ARG A 38 6.01 15.13 -13.56
N LEU A 39 5.94 15.77 -12.39
CA LEU A 39 6.52 17.10 -12.20
C LEU A 39 8.05 17.06 -12.29
N ALA A 40 8.69 16.02 -11.75
CA ALA A 40 10.14 15.85 -11.83
C ALA A 40 10.61 15.72 -13.28
N ASN A 41 9.88 14.98 -14.12
CA ASN A 41 10.18 14.87 -15.55
C ASN A 41 10.12 16.24 -16.24
N LEU A 42 9.09 17.03 -15.96
CA LEU A 42 8.96 18.36 -16.53
C LEU A 42 10.12 19.28 -16.08
N ALA A 43 10.44 19.25 -14.80
CA ALA A 43 11.54 20.05 -14.26
C ALA A 43 12.91 19.63 -14.83
N TYR A 44 13.12 18.33 -15.00
CA TYR A 44 14.34 17.82 -15.58
C TYR A 44 14.51 18.29 -17.04
N ARG A 45 13.46 18.20 -17.84
CA ARG A 45 13.48 18.68 -19.23
C ARG A 45 13.72 20.17 -19.33
N ALA A 46 13.28 20.93 -18.33
CA ALA A 46 13.50 22.37 -18.24
C ALA A 46 14.88 22.74 -17.68
N GLY A 47 15.71 21.76 -17.33
CA GLY A 47 17.03 21.98 -16.77
C GLY A 47 17.03 22.44 -15.31
N ARG A 48 15.92 22.22 -14.58
CA ARG A 48 15.73 22.69 -13.20
C ARG A 48 15.92 21.60 -12.17
N LEU A 49 16.11 20.35 -12.61
CA LEU A 49 16.26 19.20 -11.74
C LEU A 49 17.44 18.38 -12.22
N THR A 50 18.22 17.82 -11.28
CA THR A 50 19.33 16.94 -11.62
C THR A 50 18.81 15.56 -12.02
N LEU A 51 19.62 14.80 -12.76
CA LEU A 51 19.29 13.42 -13.10
C LEU A 51 19.11 12.57 -11.83
N LEU A 52 19.95 12.78 -10.82
CA LEU A 52 19.83 12.05 -9.56
C LEU A 52 18.48 12.30 -8.87
N GLU A 53 18.03 13.55 -8.84
CA GLU A 53 16.74 13.90 -8.29
C GLU A 53 15.58 13.26 -9.07
N LEU A 54 15.71 13.19 -10.41
CA LEU A 54 14.72 12.49 -11.24
C LEU A 54 14.68 10.99 -10.93
N LEU A 55 15.87 10.37 -10.79
CA LEU A 55 15.96 8.94 -10.43
C LEU A 55 15.37 8.67 -9.05
N ASP A 56 15.56 9.58 -8.09
CA ASP A 56 14.94 9.47 -6.76
C ASP A 56 13.41 9.46 -6.86
N ALA A 57 12.83 10.31 -7.71
CA ALA A 57 11.40 10.33 -7.93
C ALA A 57 10.90 9.04 -8.59
N GLN A 58 11.65 8.48 -9.53
CA GLN A 58 11.34 7.18 -10.14
C GLN A 58 11.37 6.05 -9.11
N GLN A 59 12.37 6.03 -8.24
CA GLN A 59 12.49 5.04 -7.18
C GLN A 59 11.35 5.15 -6.16
N ALA A 60 10.93 6.37 -5.84
CA ALA A 60 9.82 6.58 -4.91
C ALA A 60 8.51 5.99 -5.46
N LEU A 61 8.25 6.17 -6.77
CA LEU A 61 7.08 5.55 -7.40
C LEU A 61 7.18 4.02 -7.39
N ALA A 62 8.34 3.48 -7.74
CA ALA A 62 8.55 2.03 -7.73
C ALA A 62 8.37 1.45 -6.33
N ALA A 63 8.85 2.14 -5.29
CA ALA A 63 8.66 1.72 -3.90
C ALA A 63 7.19 1.73 -3.50
N ALA A 64 6.44 2.76 -3.89
CA ALA A 64 5.01 2.84 -3.62
C ALA A 64 4.24 1.71 -4.32
N GLN A 65 4.60 1.38 -5.55
CA GLN A 65 4.00 0.27 -6.29
C GLN A 65 4.29 -1.07 -5.61
N ALA A 66 5.52 -1.29 -5.14
CA ALA A 66 5.90 -2.51 -4.43
C ALA A 66 5.15 -2.64 -3.11
N GLU A 67 5.02 -1.54 -2.36
CA GLU A 67 4.24 -1.53 -1.11
C GLU A 67 2.77 -1.87 -1.35
N LEU A 68 2.19 -1.39 -2.45
CA LEU A 68 0.80 -1.70 -2.77
C LEU A 68 0.61 -3.18 -3.09
N ILE A 69 1.55 -3.79 -3.81
CA ILE A 69 1.52 -5.24 -4.07
C ILE A 69 1.57 -6.00 -2.74
N ASP A 70 2.48 -5.64 -1.84
CA ASP A 70 2.58 -6.27 -0.52
C ASP A 70 1.32 -6.05 0.31
N ALA A 71 0.75 -4.85 0.27
CA ALA A 71 -0.46 -4.52 1.02
C ALA A 71 -1.67 -5.33 0.52
N ARG A 72 -1.79 -5.50 -0.79
CA ARG A 72 -2.86 -6.31 -1.39
C ARG A 72 -2.71 -7.79 -1.02
N ALA A 73 -1.49 -8.30 -1.00
CA ALA A 73 -1.22 -9.67 -0.56
C ALA A 73 -1.59 -9.85 0.92
N ALA A 74 -1.24 -8.87 1.77
CA ALA A 74 -1.59 -8.90 3.18
C ALA A 74 -3.11 -8.84 3.39
N LEU A 75 -3.82 -8.04 2.59
CA LEU A 75 -5.27 -7.96 2.65
C LEU A 75 -5.91 -9.31 2.27
N ALA A 76 -5.44 -9.94 1.22
CA ALA A 76 -5.94 -11.26 0.80
C ALA A 76 -5.70 -12.30 1.90
N GLU A 77 -4.53 -12.30 2.52
CA GLU A 77 -4.21 -13.21 3.62
C GLU A 77 -5.08 -12.94 4.86
N ALA A 78 -5.30 -11.69 5.20
CA ALA A 78 -6.16 -11.32 6.31
C ALA A 78 -7.62 -11.75 6.07
N ALA A 79 -8.12 -11.60 4.85
CA ALA A 79 -9.45 -12.05 4.47
C ALA A 79 -9.57 -13.59 4.57
N ALA A 80 -8.56 -14.30 4.09
CA ALA A 80 -8.52 -15.77 4.16
C ALA A 80 -8.48 -16.26 5.63
N THR A 81 -7.71 -15.56 6.47
CA THR A 81 -7.63 -15.88 7.89
C THR A 81 -8.98 -15.70 8.59
N LEU A 82 -9.70 -14.64 8.26
CA LEU A 82 -11.04 -14.42 8.82
C LEU A 82 -12.00 -15.52 8.40
N VAL A 83 -12.00 -15.91 7.13
CA VAL A 83 -12.85 -16.99 6.61
C VAL A 83 -12.55 -18.30 7.37
N ARG A 84 -11.28 -18.64 7.55
CA ARG A 84 -10.89 -19.84 8.28
C ARG A 84 -11.32 -19.77 9.74
N ALA A 85 -11.16 -18.64 10.39
CA ALA A 85 -11.57 -18.45 11.79
C ALA A 85 -13.09 -18.58 11.95
N ALA A 86 -13.85 -18.02 11.02
CA ALA A 86 -15.31 -18.09 11.07
C ALA A 86 -15.84 -19.50 10.76
N ALA A 87 -15.11 -20.29 9.99
CA ALA A 87 -15.50 -21.65 9.62
C ALA A 87 -15.28 -22.67 10.74
N GLN A 88 -14.55 -22.32 11.78
CA GLN A 88 -14.27 -23.16 12.94
C GLN A 88 -15.21 -22.77 14.10
#